data_5048bc3ff509777c5c26991e1293c889
#
_entry.id   5048bc3ff509777c5c26991e1293c889
#
_cell.length_a   1.000
_cell.length_b   1.000
_cell.length_c   1.000
_cell.angle_alpha   90.00
_cell.angle_beta   90.00
_cell.angle_gamma   90.00
#
_symmetry.space_group_name_H-M   'P 1'
#
loop_
_entity.id
_entity.type
_entity.pdbx_description
1 polymer ?
#
loop_
_entity_poly.entity_id
_entity_poly.type
_entity_poly.pdbx_seq_one_letter_code
_entity_poly.pdbx_strand_id
1 'polypeptide(L)'
;MLAALHAAWATGSAWPARDRRRLAQLVAGAEEMPGRAPCTVVACGLATSSVLVAGLARKRWVARVSRSVVCGAFLVRGAAGLTGSTHRLVSWTPAAEFVRRDRRCYGPVCLGIGAAVATTLPPDWTDTLAAGSRPRFQEPCALTVPRLKAAAP
;
A
#
# COMPACT_ATOMS: atom_id res chain seq x y z
N MET A 1 5.91 -13.66 -6.12
CA MET A 1 6.15 -13.54 -7.58
C MET A 1 6.75 -12.18 -7.95
N LEU A 2 6.14 -11.02 -7.66
CA LEU A 2 6.71 -9.69 -8.00
C LEU A 2 8.10 -9.44 -7.37
N ALA A 3 8.31 -9.84 -6.12
CA ALA A 3 9.61 -9.74 -5.46
C ALA A 3 10.71 -10.53 -6.22
N ALA A 4 10.40 -11.76 -6.64
CA ALA A 4 11.34 -12.58 -7.41
C ALA A 4 11.69 -11.95 -8.77
N LEU A 5 10.71 -11.31 -9.42
CA LEU A 5 10.93 -10.61 -10.68
C LEU A 5 11.89 -9.42 -10.49
N HIS A 6 11.70 -8.62 -9.46
CA HIS A 6 12.62 -7.50 -9.14
C HIS A 6 14.01 -8.01 -8.72
N ALA A 7 14.09 -9.13 -8.01
CA ALA A 7 15.35 -9.76 -7.69
C ALA A 7 16.09 -10.20 -8.97
N ALA A 8 15.39 -10.82 -9.91
CA ALA A 8 15.98 -11.18 -11.22
C ALA A 8 16.47 -9.94 -11.99
N TRP A 9 15.74 -8.84 -11.97
CA TRP A 9 16.18 -7.59 -12.60
C TRP A 9 17.38 -6.97 -11.89
N ALA A 10 17.48 -7.12 -10.57
CA ALA A 10 18.64 -6.69 -9.80
C ALA A 10 19.92 -7.46 -10.18
N THR A 11 19.82 -8.75 -10.59
CA THR A 11 20.97 -9.51 -11.10
C THR A 11 21.35 -9.17 -12.54
N GLY A 12 20.56 -8.32 -13.21
CA GLY A 12 20.83 -7.90 -14.59
C GLY A 12 19.96 -8.59 -15.64
N SER A 13 19.03 -9.48 -15.24
CA SER A 13 18.11 -10.13 -16.16
C SER A 13 17.26 -9.11 -16.93
N ALA A 14 17.05 -9.36 -18.21
CA ALA A 14 16.12 -8.58 -19.03
C ALA A 14 14.75 -9.27 -19.20
N TRP A 15 14.58 -10.48 -18.63
CA TRP A 15 13.34 -11.23 -18.77
C TRP A 15 12.13 -10.46 -18.19
N PRO A 16 10.97 -10.39 -18.86
CA PRO A 16 10.55 -11.12 -20.06
C PRO A 16 10.83 -10.39 -21.38
N ALA A 17 11.60 -9.31 -21.40
CA ALA A 17 11.96 -8.61 -22.62
C ALA A 17 13.24 -9.18 -23.26
N ARG A 18 13.55 -8.75 -24.49
CA ARG A 18 14.75 -9.17 -25.21
C ARG A 18 16.02 -8.51 -24.68
N ASP A 19 15.90 -7.28 -24.17
CA ASP A 19 16.99 -6.48 -23.63
C ASP A 19 16.49 -5.56 -22.51
N ARG A 20 17.42 -4.98 -21.73
CA ARG A 20 17.11 -4.14 -20.58
C ARG A 20 16.45 -2.81 -20.95
N ARG A 21 16.77 -2.24 -22.09
CA ARG A 21 16.16 -0.99 -22.56
C ARG A 21 14.69 -1.22 -22.91
N ARG A 22 14.39 -2.31 -23.60
CA ARG A 22 13.02 -2.70 -23.91
C ARG A 22 12.23 -3.03 -22.64
N LEU A 23 12.86 -3.69 -21.67
CA LEU A 23 12.26 -3.95 -20.38
C LEU A 23 11.89 -2.64 -19.67
N ALA A 24 12.81 -1.66 -19.61
CA ALA A 24 12.56 -0.37 -18.98
C ALA A 24 11.36 0.37 -19.61
N GLN A 25 11.29 0.39 -20.93
CA GLN A 25 10.17 0.99 -21.65
C GLN A 25 8.84 0.31 -21.33
N LEU A 26 8.83 -1.01 -21.18
CA LEU A 26 7.61 -1.77 -20.93
C LEU A 26 7.11 -1.65 -19.48
N VAL A 27 8.00 -1.71 -18.50
CA VAL A 27 7.61 -1.85 -17.08
C VAL A 27 7.71 -0.54 -16.28
N ALA A 28 8.57 0.38 -16.72
CA ALA A 28 8.78 1.66 -16.04
C ALA A 28 8.45 2.89 -16.92
N GLY A 29 8.32 2.69 -18.23
CA GLY A 29 8.17 3.79 -19.18
C GLY A 29 9.41 4.67 -19.29
N ALA A 30 10.55 4.21 -18.81
CA ALA A 30 11.83 4.91 -18.81
C ALA A 30 12.71 4.48 -20.00
N GLU A 31 13.71 5.28 -20.34
CA GLU A 31 14.68 4.92 -21.38
C GLU A 31 15.66 3.86 -20.91
N GLU A 32 16.00 3.89 -19.63
CA GLU A 32 16.93 2.96 -19.00
C GLU A 32 16.29 2.25 -17.81
N MET A 33 16.67 0.99 -17.62
CA MET A 33 16.23 0.20 -16.47
C MET A 33 16.89 0.72 -15.19
N PRO A 34 16.13 0.88 -14.09
CA PRO A 34 16.71 1.20 -12.79
C PRO A 34 17.87 0.27 -12.46
N GLY A 35 18.89 0.82 -11.81
CA GLY A 35 20.09 0.08 -11.41
C GLY A 35 19.80 -1.06 -10.44
N ARG A 36 20.84 -1.80 -10.06
CA ARG A 36 20.71 -2.94 -9.12
C ARG A 36 20.11 -2.53 -7.78
N ALA A 37 20.59 -1.42 -7.20
CA ALA A 37 20.15 -0.99 -5.88
C ALA A 37 18.63 -0.71 -5.79
N PRO A 38 18.02 0.11 -6.65
CA PRO A 38 16.55 0.30 -6.65
C PRO A 38 15.78 -1.01 -6.82
N CYS A 39 16.20 -1.89 -7.74
CA CYS A 39 15.54 -3.18 -7.95
C CYS A 39 15.61 -4.07 -6.69
N THR A 40 16.76 -4.09 -6.00
CA THR A 40 16.94 -4.84 -4.75
C THR A 40 16.04 -4.28 -3.64
N VAL A 41 16.00 -2.95 -3.47
CA VAL A 41 15.14 -2.31 -2.46
C VAL A 41 13.68 -2.67 -2.69
N VAL A 42 13.21 -2.60 -3.93
CA VAL A 42 11.83 -2.99 -4.27
C VAL A 42 11.59 -4.48 -4.03
N ALA A 43 12.52 -5.36 -4.41
CA ALA A 43 12.43 -6.79 -4.17
C ALA A 43 12.31 -7.12 -2.68
N CYS A 44 13.17 -6.54 -1.84
CA CYS A 44 13.13 -6.69 -0.39
C CYS A 44 11.84 -6.12 0.21
N GLY A 45 11.41 -4.94 -0.23
CA GLY A 45 10.16 -4.34 0.21
C GLY A 45 8.94 -5.21 -0.09
N LEU A 46 8.86 -5.75 -1.31
CA LEU A 46 7.77 -6.65 -1.72
C LEU A 46 7.81 -7.99 -0.96
N ALA A 47 9.01 -8.56 -0.74
CA ALA A 47 9.16 -9.78 0.05
C ALA A 47 8.72 -9.58 1.50
N THR A 48 9.20 -8.51 2.13
CA THR A 48 8.82 -8.14 3.50
C THR A 48 7.31 -7.89 3.61
N SER A 49 6.75 -7.12 2.67
CA SER A 49 5.30 -6.86 2.61
C SER A 49 4.49 -8.16 2.50
N SER A 50 4.95 -9.12 1.69
CA SER A 50 4.29 -10.43 1.54
C SER A 50 4.26 -11.20 2.85
N VAL A 51 5.37 -11.22 3.60
CA VAL A 51 5.46 -11.87 4.92
C VAL A 51 4.52 -11.21 5.93
N LEU A 52 4.48 -9.87 5.94
CA LEU A 52 3.65 -9.10 6.86
C LEU A 52 2.15 -9.27 6.56
N VAL A 53 1.77 -9.24 5.28
CA VAL A 53 0.38 -9.45 4.84
C VAL A 53 -0.08 -10.87 5.14
N ALA A 54 0.79 -11.88 5.00
CA ALA A 54 0.52 -13.27 5.37
C ALA A 54 0.31 -13.49 6.89
N GLY A 55 0.50 -12.44 7.71
CA GLY A 55 0.23 -12.52 9.14
C GLY A 55 1.35 -13.12 9.98
N LEU A 56 2.56 -13.29 9.42
CA LEU A 56 3.72 -13.79 10.15
C LEU A 56 4.33 -12.77 11.13
N ALA A 57 3.78 -11.56 11.21
CA ALA A 57 4.19 -10.57 12.20
C ALA A 57 3.75 -10.99 13.61
N ARG A 58 4.68 -11.04 14.56
CA ARG A 58 4.41 -11.39 15.97
C ARG A 58 3.42 -10.44 16.65
N LYS A 59 3.39 -9.17 16.25
CA LYS A 59 2.52 -8.13 16.82
C LYS A 59 1.37 -7.82 15.87
N ARG A 60 0.13 -7.99 16.33
CA ARG A 60 -1.10 -7.75 15.54
C ARG A 60 -1.18 -6.33 14.96
N TRP A 61 -0.74 -5.32 15.70
CA TRP A 61 -0.75 -3.94 15.21
C TRP A 61 0.20 -3.74 14.03
N VAL A 62 1.40 -4.38 14.06
CA VAL A 62 2.36 -4.32 12.93
C VAL A 62 1.73 -4.92 11.68
N ALA A 63 1.11 -6.09 11.80
CA ALA A 63 0.41 -6.73 10.67
C ALA A 63 -0.71 -5.83 10.12
N ARG A 64 -1.49 -5.19 10.99
CA ARG A 64 -2.58 -4.28 10.61
C ARG A 64 -2.04 -3.07 9.84
N VAL A 65 -1.08 -2.33 10.43
CA VAL A 65 -0.47 -1.16 9.79
C VAL A 65 0.16 -1.52 8.44
N SER A 66 0.91 -2.62 8.39
CA SER A 66 1.54 -3.07 7.14
C SER A 66 0.52 -3.38 6.05
N ARG A 67 -0.57 -4.06 6.38
CA ARG A 67 -1.66 -4.34 5.43
C ARG A 67 -2.30 -3.04 4.92
N SER A 68 -2.57 -2.09 5.82
CA SER A 68 -3.15 -0.79 5.43
C SER A 68 -2.22 -0.01 4.50
N VAL A 69 -0.91 0.01 4.80
CA VAL A 69 0.09 0.68 3.94
C VAL A 69 0.19 0.01 2.58
N VAL A 70 0.26 -1.32 2.54
CA VAL A 70 0.32 -2.08 1.27
C VAL A 70 -0.96 -1.87 0.46
N CYS A 71 -2.13 -1.97 1.09
CA CYS A 71 -3.42 -1.70 0.47
C CYS A 71 -3.44 -0.30 -0.14
N GLY A 72 -3.14 0.74 0.65
CA GLY A 72 -3.12 2.13 0.19
C GLY A 72 -2.16 2.36 -0.96
N ALA A 73 -0.93 1.84 -0.88
CA ALA A 73 0.07 1.97 -1.93
C ALA A 73 -0.41 1.37 -3.26
N PHE A 74 -0.99 0.17 -3.24
CA PHE A 74 -1.51 -0.47 -4.44
C PHE A 74 -2.74 0.24 -5.00
N LEU A 75 -3.65 0.73 -4.15
CA LEU A 75 -4.83 1.48 -4.59
C LEU A 75 -4.41 2.81 -5.23
N VAL A 76 -3.52 3.57 -4.60
CA VAL A 76 -3.01 4.84 -5.16
C VAL A 76 -2.26 4.60 -6.47
N ARG A 77 -1.39 3.58 -6.52
CA ARG A 77 -0.66 3.20 -7.73
C ARG A 77 -1.61 2.78 -8.85
N GLY A 78 -2.63 2.00 -8.51
CA GLY A 78 -3.63 1.55 -9.48
C GLY A 78 -4.50 2.68 -10.01
N ALA A 79 -4.96 3.58 -9.14
CA ALA A 79 -5.73 4.77 -9.52
C ALA A 79 -4.91 5.69 -10.43
N ALA A 80 -3.64 5.94 -10.10
CA ALA A 80 -2.73 6.72 -10.93
C ALA A 80 -2.52 6.09 -12.31
N GLY A 81 -2.43 4.76 -12.38
CA GLY A 81 -2.34 4.02 -13.64
C GLY A 81 -3.59 4.18 -14.51
N LEU A 82 -4.78 4.03 -13.94
CA LEU A 82 -6.05 4.18 -14.66
C LEU A 82 -6.26 5.59 -15.19
N THR A 83 -5.96 6.60 -14.37
CA THR A 83 -6.12 8.02 -14.75
C THR A 83 -5.01 8.51 -15.67
N GLY A 84 -3.92 7.76 -15.84
CA GLY A 84 -2.74 8.19 -16.58
C GLY A 84 -1.88 9.19 -15.81
N SER A 85 -2.10 9.35 -14.50
CA SER A 85 -1.38 10.27 -13.63
C SER A 85 -0.08 9.68 -13.07
N THR A 86 0.39 8.57 -13.59
CA THR A 86 1.63 7.89 -13.13
C THR A 86 2.84 8.81 -13.17
N HIS A 87 2.89 9.78 -14.10
CA HIS A 87 3.94 10.81 -14.18
C HIS A 87 4.08 11.63 -12.88
N ARG A 88 3.05 11.70 -12.05
CA ARG A 88 3.09 12.38 -10.73
C ARG A 88 3.79 11.55 -9.65
N LEU A 89 3.93 10.25 -9.88
CA LEU A 89 4.55 9.31 -8.93
C LEU A 89 6.02 9.02 -9.26
N VAL A 90 6.48 9.45 -10.44
CA VAL A 90 7.84 9.20 -10.92
C VAL A 90 8.50 10.52 -11.33
N SER A 91 9.82 10.58 -11.30
CA SER A 91 10.60 11.79 -11.64
C SER A 91 10.90 11.96 -13.13
N TRP A 92 10.37 11.08 -13.98
CA TRP A 92 10.55 11.13 -15.45
C TRP A 92 9.20 11.12 -16.17
N THR A 93 9.20 11.48 -17.44
CA THR A 93 8.01 11.42 -18.29
C THR A 93 7.87 10.01 -18.87
N PRO A 94 6.85 9.23 -18.46
CA PRO A 94 6.66 7.88 -18.97
C PRO A 94 6.33 7.85 -20.45
N ALA A 95 6.87 6.87 -21.19
CA ALA A 95 6.56 6.65 -22.59
C ALA A 95 5.07 6.36 -22.82
N ALA A 96 4.51 6.84 -23.92
CA ALA A 96 3.08 6.69 -24.25
C ALA A 96 2.63 5.21 -24.30
N GLU A 97 3.51 4.31 -24.74
CA GLU A 97 3.25 2.86 -24.75
C GLU A 97 3.07 2.32 -23.33
N PHE A 98 3.91 2.77 -22.40
CA PHE A 98 3.78 2.41 -20.98
C PHE A 98 2.46 2.92 -20.40
N VAL A 99 2.10 4.19 -20.61
CA VAL A 99 0.85 4.76 -20.09
C VAL A 99 -0.36 3.98 -20.58
N ARG A 100 -0.37 3.54 -21.84
CA ARG A 100 -1.44 2.70 -22.39
C ARG A 100 -1.54 1.34 -21.73
N ARG A 101 -0.38 0.69 -21.46
CA ARG A 101 -0.32 -0.60 -20.73
C ARG A 101 -0.69 -0.44 -19.27
N ASP A 102 -0.24 0.65 -18.66
CA ASP A 102 -0.55 0.99 -17.28
C ASP A 102 -2.07 1.08 -17.09
N ARG A 103 -2.75 1.79 -17.96
CA ARG A 103 -4.22 1.88 -17.93
C ARG A 103 -4.92 0.54 -18.12
N ARG A 104 -4.42 -0.32 -19.03
CA ARG A 104 -5.11 -1.56 -19.43
C ARG A 104 -4.77 -2.77 -18.55
N CYS A 105 -3.55 -2.79 -18.01
CA CYS A 105 -3.03 -3.96 -17.32
C CYS A 105 -2.54 -3.63 -15.90
N TYR A 106 -1.55 -2.75 -15.77
CA TYR A 106 -0.88 -2.58 -14.47
C TYR A 106 -1.77 -1.89 -13.45
N GLY A 107 -2.51 -0.85 -13.84
CA GLY A 107 -3.47 -0.16 -12.99
C GLY A 107 -4.54 -1.11 -12.43
N PRO A 108 -5.30 -1.83 -13.28
CA PRO A 108 -6.27 -2.84 -12.83
C PRO A 108 -5.67 -3.92 -11.93
N VAL A 109 -4.48 -4.44 -12.25
CA VAL A 109 -3.79 -5.44 -11.42
C VAL A 109 -3.45 -4.86 -10.05
N CYS A 110 -2.92 -3.64 -9.99
CA CYS A 110 -2.65 -2.97 -8.72
C CYS A 110 -3.92 -2.77 -7.89
N LEU A 111 -5.02 -2.33 -8.50
CA LEU A 111 -6.31 -2.20 -7.81
C LEU A 111 -6.81 -3.55 -7.29
N GLY A 112 -6.71 -4.61 -8.09
CA GLY A 112 -7.09 -5.96 -7.67
C GLY A 112 -6.28 -6.45 -6.46
N ILE A 113 -4.96 -6.22 -6.45
CA ILE A 113 -4.10 -6.53 -5.31
C ILE A 113 -4.50 -5.70 -4.09
N GLY A 114 -4.69 -4.38 -4.26
CA GLY A 114 -5.12 -3.49 -3.18
C GLY A 114 -6.46 -3.93 -2.58
N ALA A 115 -7.44 -4.24 -3.42
CA ALA A 115 -8.74 -4.75 -2.99
C ALA A 115 -8.62 -6.10 -2.26
N ALA A 116 -7.82 -7.03 -2.78
CA ALA A 116 -7.58 -8.31 -2.11
C ALA A 116 -6.92 -8.14 -0.73
N VAL A 117 -5.99 -7.21 -0.59
CA VAL A 117 -5.40 -6.89 0.73
C VAL A 117 -6.44 -6.24 1.64
N ALA A 118 -7.30 -5.37 1.11
CA ALA A 118 -8.37 -4.72 1.89
C ALA A 118 -9.31 -5.74 2.56
N THR A 119 -9.64 -6.86 1.89
CA THR A 119 -10.48 -7.91 2.48
C THR A 119 -9.85 -8.59 3.70
N THR A 120 -8.54 -8.44 3.90
CA THR A 120 -7.82 -8.98 5.06
C THR A 120 -7.75 -8.00 6.24
N LEU A 121 -8.25 -6.78 6.07
CA LEU A 121 -8.33 -5.78 7.14
C LEU A 121 -9.57 -6.04 7.99
N PRO A 122 -9.48 -5.84 9.33
CA PRO A 122 -10.64 -5.94 10.20
C PRO A 122 -11.70 -4.88 9.83
N PRO A 123 -13.00 -5.20 9.98
CA PRO A 123 -14.07 -4.27 9.61
C PRO A 123 -14.12 -2.98 10.45
N ASP A 124 -13.56 -3.01 11.66
CA ASP A 124 -13.51 -1.89 12.61
C ASP A 124 -12.50 -0.77 12.22
N TRP A 125 -11.68 -1.00 11.19
CA TRP A 125 -10.73 0.03 10.78
C TRP A 125 -11.39 1.23 10.10
N THR A 126 -12.50 1.03 9.39
CA THR A 126 -13.29 2.12 8.79
C THR A 126 -13.98 2.97 9.86
N ASP A 127 -14.41 2.35 10.95
CA ASP A 127 -15.00 3.06 12.08
C ASP A 127 -13.96 3.89 12.83
N THR A 128 -12.71 3.43 12.89
CA THR A 128 -11.61 4.19 13.51
C THR A 128 -11.28 5.46 12.72
N LEU A 129 -11.34 5.43 11.39
CA LEU A 129 -11.17 6.63 10.56
C LEU A 129 -12.36 7.60 10.71
N ALA A 130 -13.56 7.07 10.80
CA ALA A 130 -14.78 7.86 11.03
C ALA A 130 -14.82 8.45 12.45
N ALA A 131 -14.34 7.70 13.46
CA ALA A 131 -14.27 8.15 14.85
C ALA A 131 -13.18 9.20 15.09
N GLY A 132 -12.09 9.18 14.33
CA GLY A 132 -11.03 10.20 14.39
C GLY A 132 -11.50 11.60 13.97
N SER A 133 -12.65 11.69 13.28
CA SER A 133 -13.27 12.96 12.89
C SER A 133 -14.31 13.48 13.89
N ARG A 134 -14.65 12.71 14.93
CA ARG A 134 -15.56 13.18 15.96
C ARG A 134 -14.76 13.76 17.13
N PRO A 135 -14.89 15.08 17.43
CA PRO A 135 -14.31 15.62 18.64
C PRO A 135 -14.90 14.82 19.82
N ARG A 136 -14.06 14.22 20.67
CA ARG A 136 -14.49 13.69 21.96
C ARG A 136 -15.05 14.84 22.76
N PHE A 137 -16.36 15.04 22.70
CA PHE A 137 -17.04 15.78 23.74
C PHE A 137 -16.83 14.95 25.01
N GLN A 138 -15.93 15.43 25.87
CA GLN A 138 -15.80 14.96 27.23
C GLN A 138 -17.16 15.10 27.87
N GLU A 139 -17.81 14.00 28.20
CA GLU A 139 -18.97 14.04 29.07
C GLU A 139 -18.56 14.76 30.36
N PRO A 140 -19.32 15.78 30.77
CA PRO A 140 -19.02 16.46 32.02
C PRO A 140 -19.07 15.43 33.14
N CYS A 141 -17.98 15.39 33.92
CA CYS A 141 -17.83 14.59 35.11
C CYS A 141 -19.12 14.69 35.94
N ALA A 142 -19.91 13.63 35.99
CA ALA A 142 -21.05 13.53 36.88
C ALA A 142 -20.49 13.58 38.30
N LEU A 143 -20.63 14.78 38.93
CA LEU A 143 -20.37 14.98 40.34
C LEU A 143 -21.26 14.03 41.13
N THR A 144 -20.69 12.93 41.60
CA THR A 144 -21.34 12.02 42.55
C THR A 144 -21.52 12.77 43.88
N VAL A 145 -22.69 13.30 44.07
CA VAL A 145 -23.11 13.93 45.36
C VAL A 145 -23.20 12.77 46.36
N PRO A 146 -22.43 12.81 47.48
CA PRO A 146 -22.55 11.80 48.50
C PRO A 146 -23.93 11.97 49.21
N ARG A 147 -24.72 10.88 49.16
CA ARG A 147 -25.97 10.80 50.00
C ARG A 147 -25.59 10.82 51.44
N LEU A 148 -25.89 11.90 52.12
CA LEU A 148 -25.93 11.98 53.58
C LEU A 148 -26.98 10.98 54.08
N LYS A 149 -26.50 9.93 54.81
CA LYS A 149 -27.38 9.09 55.60
C LYS A 149 -28.03 9.92 56.69
N ALA A 150 -29.36 10.14 56.58
CA ALA A 150 -30.16 10.65 57.69
C ALA A 150 -30.13 9.60 58.83
N ALA A 151 -29.61 10.02 59.97
CA ALA A 151 -29.78 9.28 61.23
C ALA A 151 -31.23 9.54 61.71
N ALA A 152 -31.97 8.46 61.91
CA ALA A 152 -33.26 8.50 62.57
C ALA A 152 -33.06 8.33 64.06
N PRO A 153 -33.94 8.91 64.91
CA PRO A 153 -33.89 8.89 66.37
C PRO A 153 -34.22 7.55 66.99
#